data_4586b9732648f601745820dc6c6c939b
#
_entry.id   4586b9732648f601745820dc6c6c939b
#
_cell.length_a   1.000
_cell.length_b   1.000
_cell.length_c   1.000
_cell.angle_alpha   90.00
_cell.angle_beta   90.00
_cell.angle_gamma   90.00
#
_symmetry.space_group_name_H-M   'P 1'
#
loop_
_entity.id
_entity.type
_entity.pdbx_description
1 polymer ?
#
loop_
_entity_poly.entity_id
_entity_poly.type
_entity_poly.pdbx_seq_one_letter_code
_entity_poly.pdbx_strand_id
1 'polypeptide(L)'
;YIIQNWKIQYIHIGKQKVGINMWKGYRIIIDKESNIFKIDKDKKFEDYKEIALNNVLRKQIKTSLEKYISEDGIIEAEELKKDWFPEIDTKIFISYSHNDEDLALGFAGWIEENFKIKVFLDCYIWNSSDDLLRNIDNEYCYNKDTGTYNYQTRNLTTSHVHAMLTNAIMKMIDK
;
A
#
# COMPACT_ATOMS: atom_id res chain seq x y z
N TYR A 1 -0.58 -10.09 32.43
CA TYR A 1 -0.15 -8.81 31.84
C TYR A 1 0.54 -9.12 30.53
N ILE A 2 -0.17 -8.98 29.39
CA ILE A 2 0.42 -9.10 28.05
C ILE A 2 0.81 -7.67 27.65
N ILE A 3 2.12 -7.39 27.72
CA ILE A 3 2.67 -6.17 27.15
C ILE A 3 2.75 -6.42 25.63
N GLN A 4 1.75 -5.97 24.90
CA GLN A 4 1.84 -5.90 23.44
C GLN A 4 2.74 -4.72 23.07
N ASN A 5 4.04 -5.01 22.91
CA ASN A 5 4.99 -4.07 22.32
C ASN A 5 4.73 -3.98 20.81
N TRP A 6 4.04 -2.96 20.39
CA TRP A 6 3.84 -2.64 18.97
C TRP A 6 5.14 -2.09 18.39
N LYS A 7 5.60 -2.66 17.29
CA LYS A 7 6.86 -2.28 16.64
C LYS A 7 6.62 -1.97 15.18
N ILE A 8 6.76 -0.71 14.78
CA ILE A 8 6.94 -0.35 13.37
C ILE A 8 8.37 -0.72 12.99
N GLN A 9 8.55 -1.58 12.00
CA GLN A 9 9.86 -2.14 11.72
C GLN A 9 10.76 -1.24 10.89
N TYR A 10 10.25 -0.49 9.91
CA TYR A 10 11.11 0.34 9.05
C TYR A 10 10.38 1.57 8.52
N ILE A 11 11.04 2.71 8.62
CA ILE A 11 10.67 3.94 7.91
C ILE A 11 11.82 4.29 6.98
N HIS A 12 11.52 4.46 5.69
CA HIS A 12 12.46 4.97 4.71
C HIS A 12 12.16 6.44 4.46
N ILE A 13 13.14 7.30 4.74
CA ILE A 13 13.03 8.75 4.50
C ILE A 13 14.01 9.11 3.39
N GLY A 14 13.48 9.65 2.28
CA GLY A 14 14.27 10.16 1.18
C GLY A 14 14.94 11.50 1.52
N LYS A 15 16.24 11.64 1.30
CA LYS A 15 16.95 12.93 1.27
C LYS A 15 17.54 13.12 -0.11
N GLN A 16 17.16 14.24 -0.77
CA GLN A 16 17.84 14.70 -1.98
C GLN A 16 19.16 15.37 -1.59
N LYS A 17 20.30 14.76 -1.93
CA LYS A 17 21.58 15.44 -2.11
C LYS A 17 21.90 15.43 -3.58
N VAL A 18 22.44 16.54 -4.07
CA VAL A 18 22.86 16.73 -5.48
C VAL A 18 23.64 15.49 -5.96
N GLY A 19 23.01 14.71 -6.83
CA GLY A 19 23.66 13.65 -7.60
C GLY A 19 23.42 12.20 -7.20
N ILE A 20 22.87 11.89 -6.00
CA ILE A 20 22.54 10.51 -5.60
C ILE A 20 21.31 10.54 -4.70
N ASN A 21 20.21 9.94 -5.15
CA ASN A 21 19.05 9.67 -4.30
C ASN A 21 19.41 8.54 -3.34
N MET A 22 19.60 8.87 -2.08
CA MET A 22 19.93 7.87 -1.06
C MET A 22 18.81 7.83 -0.02
N TRP A 23 18.06 6.73 0.00
CA TRP A 23 17.08 6.46 1.04
C TRP A 23 17.77 6.09 2.34
N LYS A 24 17.25 6.60 3.45
CA LYS A 24 17.68 6.18 4.79
C LYS A 24 16.57 5.40 5.45
N GLY A 25 16.89 4.18 5.91
CA GLY A 25 16.01 3.36 6.71
C GLY A 25 16.16 3.69 8.19
N TYR A 26 15.02 3.83 8.88
CA TYR A 26 14.95 4.02 10.33
C TYR A 26 13.98 3.00 10.92
N ARG A 27 14.34 2.46 12.07
CA ARG A 27 13.43 1.67 12.88
C ARG A 27 12.84 2.54 13.96
N ILE A 28 11.50 2.66 13.99
CA ILE A 28 10.77 3.40 15.01
C ILE A 28 9.98 2.40 15.86
N ILE A 29 10.00 2.62 17.17
CA ILE A 29 9.21 1.86 18.13
C ILE A 29 8.31 2.87 18.83
N ILE A 30 7.02 2.76 18.60
CA ILE A 30 5.98 3.60 19.19
C ILE A 30 4.80 2.73 19.62
N ASP A 31 3.93 3.27 20.46
CA ASP A 31 2.64 2.71 20.81
C ASP A 31 1.55 3.80 20.75
N LYS A 32 0.28 3.42 20.91
CA LYS A 32 -0.87 4.34 20.85
C LYS A 32 -0.84 5.38 21.97
N GLU A 33 -0.16 5.09 23.08
CA GLU A 33 0.00 5.97 24.23
C GLU A 33 1.24 6.87 24.16
N SER A 34 2.02 6.75 23.08
CA SER A 34 3.22 7.53 22.87
C SER A 34 2.92 9.04 22.92
N ASN A 35 3.82 9.78 23.55
CA ASN A 35 3.65 11.23 23.75
C ASN A 35 3.55 12.02 22.45
N ILE A 36 4.01 11.47 21.32
CA ILE A 36 3.88 12.12 20.01
C ILE A 36 2.41 12.38 19.63
N PHE A 37 1.49 11.48 20.01
CA PHE A 37 0.06 11.64 19.74
C PHE A 37 -0.66 12.55 20.75
N LYS A 38 0.03 12.99 21.80
CA LYS A 38 -0.49 13.86 22.88
C LYS A 38 -0.03 15.31 22.74
N ILE A 39 0.74 15.64 21.70
CA ILE A 39 1.27 17.00 21.47
C ILE A 39 0.12 17.98 21.23
N ASP A 40 -0.81 17.59 20.38
CA ASP A 40 -2.05 18.35 20.17
C ASP A 40 -3.12 17.84 21.15
N LYS A 41 -3.54 18.71 22.08
CA LYS A 41 -4.53 18.36 23.11
C LYS A 41 -5.93 18.15 22.55
N ASP A 42 -6.19 18.70 21.38
CA ASP A 42 -7.49 18.68 20.73
C ASP A 42 -7.65 17.45 19.82
N LYS A 43 -6.56 16.70 19.60
CA LYS A 43 -6.55 15.50 18.73
C LYS A 43 -6.19 14.24 19.50
N LYS A 44 -6.91 13.17 19.17
CA LYS A 44 -6.67 11.82 19.68
C LYS A 44 -5.99 10.97 18.59
N PHE A 45 -5.47 9.83 18.99
CA PHE A 45 -4.86 8.85 18.07
C PHE A 45 -5.81 8.48 16.90
N GLU A 46 -7.09 8.30 17.18
CA GLU A 46 -8.09 7.93 16.15
C GLU A 46 -8.29 9.06 15.11
N ASP A 47 -8.17 10.32 15.51
CA ASP A 47 -8.28 11.45 14.58
C ASP A 47 -7.13 11.44 13.56
N TYR A 48 -5.91 11.06 13.98
CA TYR A 48 -4.78 10.88 13.08
C TYR A 48 -4.98 9.71 12.13
N LYS A 49 -5.55 8.60 12.60
CA LYS A 49 -5.91 7.49 11.71
C LYS A 49 -6.89 7.93 10.63
N GLU A 50 -7.88 8.71 11.00
CA GLU A 50 -8.88 9.22 10.05
C GLU A 50 -8.25 10.15 9.02
N ILE A 51 -7.30 11.00 9.41
CA ILE A 51 -6.52 11.83 8.49
C ILE A 51 -5.79 10.96 7.46
N ALA A 52 -5.06 9.94 7.91
CA ALA A 52 -4.36 9.03 7.01
C ALA A 52 -5.33 8.30 6.08
N LEU A 53 -6.46 7.85 6.59
CA LEU A 53 -7.49 7.16 5.81
C LEU A 53 -8.14 8.05 4.75
N ASN A 54 -8.31 9.34 5.02
CA ASN A 54 -8.89 10.30 4.08
C ASN A 54 -7.88 10.77 3.04
N ASN A 55 -6.62 10.89 3.42
CA ASN A 55 -5.51 11.27 2.52
C ASN A 55 -5.03 10.12 1.66
N VAL A 56 -5.35 8.89 2.07
CA VAL A 56 -5.10 7.73 1.24
C VAL A 56 -5.90 7.87 -0.01
N LEU A 57 -5.20 7.78 -1.12
CA LEU A 57 -5.75 7.56 -2.45
C LEU A 57 -6.55 6.23 -2.49
N ARG A 58 -7.52 6.09 -1.59
CA ARG A 58 -8.58 5.09 -1.61
C ARG A 58 -9.60 5.43 -2.70
N LYS A 59 -9.15 5.89 -3.84
CA LYS A 59 -9.90 5.56 -5.03
C LYS A 59 -9.69 4.06 -5.21
N GLN A 60 -10.52 3.28 -4.52
CA GLN A 60 -10.80 1.93 -5.00
C GLN A 60 -11.12 2.09 -6.47
N ILE A 61 -10.17 1.73 -7.30
CA ILE A 61 -10.33 1.72 -8.74
C ILE A 61 -11.28 0.54 -8.98
N LYS A 62 -12.57 0.80 -8.88
CA LYS A 62 -13.62 -0.14 -9.32
C LYS A 62 -13.69 -0.06 -10.84
N THR A 63 -12.57 -0.32 -11.49
CA THR A 63 -12.50 -0.37 -12.94
C THR A 63 -12.64 -1.83 -13.33
N SER A 64 -13.61 -2.14 -14.18
CA SER A 64 -13.75 -3.46 -14.78
C SER A 64 -12.48 -3.85 -15.51
N LEU A 65 -12.08 -5.11 -15.43
CA LEU A 65 -10.91 -5.64 -16.17
C LEU A 65 -11.08 -5.50 -17.68
N GLU A 66 -12.32 -5.49 -18.18
CA GLU A 66 -12.66 -5.31 -19.60
C GLU A 66 -12.00 -4.07 -20.22
N LYS A 67 -11.79 -3.01 -19.41
CA LYS A 67 -11.12 -1.79 -19.87
C LYS A 67 -9.68 -2.04 -20.34
N TYR A 68 -9.02 -3.06 -19.80
CA TYR A 68 -7.61 -3.36 -20.05
C TYR A 68 -7.41 -4.52 -21.03
N ILE A 69 -8.48 -5.05 -21.60
CA ILE A 69 -8.43 -6.16 -22.54
C ILE A 69 -8.42 -5.57 -23.94
N SER A 70 -7.37 -5.87 -24.71
CA SER A 70 -7.31 -5.54 -26.13
C SER A 70 -8.30 -6.36 -26.95
N GLU A 71 -8.52 -5.98 -28.21
CA GLU A 71 -9.38 -6.72 -29.14
C GLU A 71 -8.95 -8.19 -29.30
N ASP A 72 -7.68 -8.49 -29.11
CA ASP A 72 -7.10 -9.85 -29.15
C ASP A 72 -7.28 -10.63 -27.84
N GLY A 73 -7.96 -10.06 -26.83
CA GLY A 73 -8.17 -10.68 -25.53
C GLY A 73 -6.94 -10.66 -24.59
N ILE A 74 -5.95 -9.83 -24.89
CA ILE A 74 -4.72 -9.69 -24.10
C ILE A 74 -4.89 -8.53 -23.09
N ILE A 75 -4.46 -8.74 -21.84
CA ILE A 75 -4.48 -7.69 -20.83
C ILE A 75 -3.31 -6.72 -21.06
N GLU A 76 -3.62 -5.45 -21.22
CA GLU A 76 -2.67 -4.34 -21.34
C GLU A 76 -2.06 -4.02 -19.97
N ALA A 77 -0.99 -4.72 -19.62
CA ALA A 77 -0.37 -4.70 -18.30
C ALA A 77 0.10 -3.30 -17.84
N GLU A 78 0.57 -2.46 -18.76
CA GLU A 78 1.05 -1.11 -18.41
C GLU A 78 -0.11 -0.15 -18.07
N GLU A 79 -1.26 -0.27 -18.72
CA GLU A 79 -2.45 0.52 -18.38
C GLU A 79 -3.06 0.05 -17.06
N LEU A 80 -3.20 -1.24 -16.90
CA LEU A 80 -3.66 -1.87 -15.65
C LEU A 80 -2.77 -1.42 -14.48
N LYS A 81 -1.45 -1.44 -14.66
CA LYS A 81 -0.50 -1.03 -13.65
C LYS A 81 -0.65 0.45 -13.25
N LYS A 82 -0.87 1.35 -14.21
CA LYS A 82 -1.05 2.79 -13.93
C LYS A 82 -2.28 3.04 -13.04
N ASP A 83 -3.34 2.30 -13.27
CA ASP A 83 -4.59 2.49 -12.56
C ASP A 83 -4.59 1.78 -11.19
N TRP A 84 -4.03 0.56 -11.12
CA TRP A 84 -4.04 -0.25 -9.89
C TRP A 84 -2.85 0.03 -8.97
N PHE A 85 -1.73 0.45 -9.55
CA PHE A 85 -0.50 0.77 -8.82
C PHE A 85 0.06 2.14 -9.24
N PRO A 86 -0.70 3.23 -9.05
CA PRO A 86 -0.26 4.57 -9.48
C PRO A 86 1.01 4.97 -8.74
N GLU A 87 1.90 5.64 -9.45
CA GLU A 87 3.07 6.25 -8.82
C GLU A 87 2.63 7.42 -7.93
N ILE A 88 2.98 7.34 -6.65
CA ILE A 88 2.66 8.35 -5.66
C ILE A 88 3.93 9.12 -5.32
N ASP A 89 3.88 10.44 -5.42
CA ASP A 89 4.98 11.29 -4.96
C ASP A 89 4.91 11.42 -3.44
N THR A 90 5.67 10.55 -2.76
CA THR A 90 5.79 10.55 -1.31
C THR A 90 7.25 10.62 -0.89
N LYS A 91 7.51 11.24 0.26
CA LYS A 91 8.86 11.37 0.82
C LYS A 91 9.14 10.38 1.94
N ILE A 92 8.10 9.74 2.43
CA ILE A 92 8.19 8.78 3.52
C ILE A 92 7.42 7.53 3.13
N PHE A 93 8.12 6.39 3.22
CA PHE A 93 7.54 5.06 3.10
C PHE A 93 7.58 4.39 4.48
N ILE A 94 6.43 3.91 4.96
CA ILE A 94 6.31 3.15 6.20
C ILE A 94 5.98 1.72 5.87
N SER A 95 6.89 0.81 6.19
CA SER A 95 6.67 -0.63 6.19
C SER A 95 6.44 -1.12 7.61
N TYR A 96 5.47 -1.99 7.81
CA TYR A 96 5.04 -2.43 9.13
C TYR A 96 4.53 -3.87 9.10
N SER A 97 4.41 -4.47 10.28
CA SER A 97 3.75 -5.76 10.44
C SER A 97 2.24 -5.62 10.28
N HIS A 98 1.58 -6.59 9.69
CA HIS A 98 0.12 -6.60 9.50
C HIS A 98 -0.66 -6.33 10.80
N ASN A 99 -0.12 -6.75 11.92
CA ASN A 99 -0.71 -6.49 13.25
C ASN A 99 -0.57 -5.04 13.72
N ASP A 100 0.25 -4.23 13.04
CA ASP A 100 0.58 -2.85 13.42
C ASP A 100 -0.11 -1.82 12.51
N GLU A 101 -1.06 -2.25 11.66
CA GLU A 101 -1.71 -1.38 10.66
C GLU A 101 -2.35 -0.14 11.29
N ASP A 102 -3.09 -0.32 12.37
CA ASP A 102 -3.71 0.79 13.09
C ASP A 102 -2.67 1.81 13.57
N LEU A 103 -1.54 1.31 14.10
CA LEU A 103 -0.47 2.15 14.59
C LEU A 103 0.24 2.89 13.46
N ALA A 104 0.47 2.20 12.34
CA ALA A 104 1.07 2.78 11.14
C ALA A 104 0.18 3.88 10.54
N LEU A 105 -1.14 3.65 10.48
CA LEU A 105 -2.12 4.65 10.06
C LEU A 105 -2.10 5.88 10.98
N GLY A 106 -2.17 5.70 12.29
CA GLY A 106 -2.11 6.80 13.25
C GLY A 106 -0.81 7.60 13.12
N PHE A 107 0.31 6.92 12.96
CA PHE A 107 1.60 7.56 12.79
C PHE A 107 1.74 8.30 11.45
N ALA A 108 1.25 7.73 10.37
CA ALA A 108 1.21 8.39 9.06
C ALA A 108 0.37 9.68 9.13
N GLY A 109 -0.83 9.61 9.69
CA GLY A 109 -1.69 10.77 9.86
C GLY A 109 -1.07 11.85 10.76
N TRP A 110 -0.37 11.44 11.82
CA TRP A 110 0.37 12.37 12.67
C TRP A 110 1.49 13.08 11.88
N ILE A 111 2.25 12.38 11.05
CA ILE A 111 3.27 12.99 10.18
C ILE A 111 2.61 13.96 9.19
N GLU A 112 1.57 13.52 8.51
CA GLU A 112 0.89 14.33 7.50
C GLU A 112 0.30 15.60 8.09
N GLU A 113 -0.30 15.51 9.28
CA GLU A 113 -0.89 16.66 9.96
C GLU A 113 0.16 17.66 10.45
N ASN A 114 1.22 17.18 11.09
CA ASN A 114 2.18 18.07 11.73
C ASN A 114 3.25 18.60 10.77
N PHE A 115 3.64 17.81 9.76
CA PHE A 115 4.72 18.18 8.85
C PHE A 115 4.25 18.47 7.43
N LYS A 116 2.98 18.21 7.11
CA LYS A 116 2.40 18.34 5.76
C LYS A 116 3.18 17.54 4.71
N ILE A 117 3.74 16.41 5.14
CA ILE A 117 4.48 15.46 4.30
C ILE A 117 3.59 14.26 4.03
N LYS A 118 3.37 13.94 2.76
CA LYS A 118 2.63 12.74 2.37
C LYS A 118 3.42 11.50 2.73
N VAL A 119 2.72 10.55 3.34
CA VAL A 119 3.26 9.25 3.75
C VAL A 119 2.65 8.15 2.89
N PHE A 120 3.48 7.21 2.49
CA PHE A 120 3.06 6.01 1.81
C PHE A 120 3.09 4.81 2.77
N LEU A 121 2.00 4.07 2.81
CA LEU A 121 1.87 2.83 3.58
C LEU A 121 1.70 1.65 2.62
N ASP A 122 2.42 0.58 2.85
CA ASP A 122 2.41 -0.60 1.98
C ASP A 122 1.05 -1.32 1.92
N CYS A 123 0.22 -1.25 2.98
CA CYS A 123 -1.12 -1.83 2.97
C CYS A 123 -2.01 -1.30 1.84
N TYR A 124 -1.78 -0.10 1.37
CA TYR A 124 -2.58 0.49 0.30
C TYR A 124 -2.40 -0.24 -1.03
N ILE A 125 -1.20 -0.68 -1.29
CA ILE A 125 -0.89 -1.47 -2.49
C ILE A 125 -1.31 -2.93 -2.31
N TRP A 126 -1.08 -3.51 -1.12
CA TRP A 126 -1.47 -4.89 -0.85
C TRP A 126 -2.97 -5.10 -1.00
N ASN A 127 -3.79 -4.22 -0.44
CA ASN A 127 -5.24 -4.29 -0.59
C ASN A 127 -5.67 -4.20 -2.06
N SER A 128 -5.04 -3.31 -2.84
CA SER A 128 -5.31 -3.20 -4.29
C SER A 128 -4.89 -4.46 -5.04
N SER A 129 -3.77 -5.11 -4.68
CA SER A 129 -3.33 -6.33 -5.34
C SER A 129 -4.25 -7.51 -5.08
N ASP A 130 -4.78 -7.64 -3.86
CA ASP A 130 -5.72 -8.69 -3.51
C ASP A 130 -7.05 -8.54 -4.26
N ASP A 131 -7.54 -7.30 -4.39
CA ASP A 131 -8.74 -7.01 -5.15
C ASP A 131 -8.52 -7.28 -6.65
N LEU A 132 -7.37 -6.92 -7.20
CA LEU A 132 -7.01 -7.21 -8.57
C LEU A 132 -6.92 -8.72 -8.81
N LEU A 133 -6.25 -9.47 -7.94
CA LEU A 133 -6.15 -10.93 -8.03
C LEU A 133 -7.54 -11.59 -7.98
N ARG A 134 -8.41 -11.12 -7.08
CA ARG A 134 -9.78 -11.63 -6.99
C ARG A 134 -10.57 -11.42 -8.28
N ASN A 135 -10.43 -10.25 -8.89
CA ASN A 135 -11.11 -9.94 -10.15
C ASN A 135 -10.59 -10.82 -11.29
N ILE A 136 -9.26 -10.96 -11.42
CA ILE A 136 -8.64 -11.83 -12.44
C ILE A 136 -9.02 -13.29 -12.22
N ASP A 137 -8.98 -13.78 -10.99
CA ASP A 137 -9.33 -15.16 -10.66
C ASP A 137 -10.78 -15.49 -11.03
N ASN A 138 -11.70 -14.59 -10.72
CA ASN A 138 -13.12 -14.78 -11.02
C ASN A 138 -13.40 -14.77 -12.53
N GLU A 139 -12.69 -13.95 -13.28
CA GLU A 139 -12.91 -13.79 -14.72
C GLU A 139 -12.22 -14.91 -15.54
N TYR A 140 -10.97 -15.24 -15.20
CA TYR A 140 -10.13 -16.09 -16.05
C TYR A 140 -9.80 -17.46 -15.45
N CYS A 141 -9.89 -17.62 -14.14
CA CYS A 141 -9.49 -18.84 -13.47
C CYS A 141 -10.68 -19.69 -13.00
N TYR A 142 -11.87 -19.10 -12.87
CA TYR A 142 -13.04 -19.77 -12.35
C TYR A 142 -13.75 -20.59 -13.43
N ASN A 143 -13.92 -21.89 -13.17
CA ASN A 143 -14.70 -22.80 -14.01
C ASN A 143 -16.10 -22.93 -13.44
N LYS A 144 -17.10 -22.40 -14.16
CA LYS A 144 -18.52 -22.40 -13.74
C LYS A 144 -19.12 -23.81 -13.69
N ASP A 145 -18.64 -24.73 -14.52
CA ASP A 145 -19.19 -26.09 -14.62
C ASP A 145 -18.78 -26.95 -13.43
N THR A 146 -17.56 -26.75 -12.94
CA THR A 146 -16.99 -27.53 -11.81
C THR A 146 -17.06 -26.81 -10.49
N GLY A 147 -17.34 -25.50 -10.48
CA GLY A 147 -17.32 -24.65 -9.28
C GLY A 147 -15.91 -24.47 -8.69
N THR A 148 -14.85 -24.68 -9.49
CA THR A 148 -13.46 -24.65 -9.03
C THR A 148 -12.61 -23.70 -9.84
N TYR A 149 -11.45 -23.31 -9.27
CA TYR A 149 -10.48 -22.48 -9.97
C TYR A 149 -9.39 -23.32 -10.63
N ASN A 150 -8.98 -22.92 -11.84
CA ASN A 150 -7.82 -23.50 -12.49
C ASN A 150 -6.54 -23.08 -11.77
N TYR A 151 -5.90 -24.04 -11.11
CA TYR A 151 -4.73 -23.78 -10.26
C TYR A 151 -3.51 -23.27 -11.06
N GLN A 152 -3.27 -23.79 -12.26
CA GLN A 152 -2.13 -23.38 -13.08
C GLN A 152 -2.27 -21.93 -13.55
N THR A 153 -3.45 -21.57 -14.07
CA THR A 153 -3.75 -20.20 -14.49
C THR A 153 -3.67 -19.25 -13.31
N ARG A 154 -4.23 -19.63 -12.18
CA ARG A 154 -4.21 -18.82 -10.95
C ARG A 154 -2.81 -18.54 -10.42
N ASN A 155 -1.92 -19.54 -10.45
CA ASN A 155 -0.52 -19.33 -10.04
C ASN A 155 0.21 -18.37 -10.99
N LEU A 156 -0.06 -18.46 -12.28
CA LEU A 156 0.54 -17.56 -13.27
C LEU A 156 0.08 -16.12 -13.08
N THR A 157 -1.23 -15.89 -12.95
CA THR A 157 -1.79 -14.55 -12.71
C THR A 157 -1.30 -13.95 -11.39
N THR A 158 -1.26 -14.75 -10.33
CA THR A 158 -0.70 -14.34 -9.04
C THR A 158 0.76 -13.88 -9.17
N SER A 159 1.60 -14.63 -9.89
CA SER A 159 2.99 -14.28 -10.11
C SER A 159 3.13 -12.96 -10.88
N HIS A 160 2.31 -12.72 -11.89
CA HIS A 160 2.32 -11.48 -12.66
C HIS A 160 1.88 -10.27 -11.83
N VAL A 161 0.79 -10.38 -11.06
CA VAL A 161 0.32 -9.30 -10.19
C VAL A 161 1.35 -8.97 -9.11
N HIS A 162 1.98 -9.97 -8.50
CA HIS A 162 3.06 -9.74 -7.54
C HIS A 162 4.30 -9.08 -8.17
N ALA A 163 4.64 -9.43 -9.40
CA ALA A 163 5.73 -8.76 -10.12
C ALA A 163 5.40 -7.28 -10.40
N MET A 164 4.16 -6.97 -10.80
CA MET A 164 3.70 -5.58 -10.99
C MET A 164 3.73 -4.80 -9.68
N LEU A 165 3.25 -5.40 -8.60
CA LEU A 165 3.26 -4.83 -7.26
C LEU A 165 4.69 -4.51 -6.78
N THR A 166 5.59 -5.49 -6.87
CA THR A 166 6.99 -5.34 -6.48
C THR A 166 7.66 -4.20 -7.27
N ASN A 167 7.43 -4.17 -8.57
CA ASN A 167 7.96 -3.11 -9.43
C ASN A 167 7.41 -1.72 -9.06
N ALA A 168 6.12 -1.62 -8.70
CA ALA A 168 5.52 -0.39 -8.25
C ALA A 168 6.14 0.11 -6.93
N ILE A 169 6.32 -0.79 -5.96
CA ILE A 169 6.97 -0.47 -4.68
C ILE A 169 8.43 -0.02 -4.91
N MET A 170 9.20 -0.76 -5.70
CA MET A 170 10.58 -0.41 -5.99
C MET A 170 10.69 0.98 -6.63
N LYS A 171 9.84 1.28 -7.61
CA LYS A 171 9.80 2.61 -8.23
C LYS A 171 9.47 3.74 -7.25
N MET A 172 8.69 3.49 -6.22
CA MET A 172 8.40 4.47 -5.17
C MET A 172 9.57 4.65 -4.20
N ILE A 173 10.33 3.57 -3.93
CA ILE A 173 11.50 3.61 -3.05
C ILE A 173 12.70 4.26 -3.76
N ASP A 174 12.85 4.10 -5.07
CA ASP A 174 13.99 4.59 -5.86
C ASP A 174 13.89 6.08 -6.26
N LYS A 175 12.80 6.77 -5.90
CA LYS A 175 12.61 8.22 -6.13
C LYS A 175 13.17 9.05 -4.98
#